data_2984d5a85f8ef4a66ee5ecba1bf40a38
#
_entry.id   2984d5a85f8ef4a66ee5ecba1bf40a38
#
_cell.length_a   1.000
_cell.length_b   1.000
_cell.length_c   1.000
_cell.angle_alpha   90.00
_cell.angle_beta   90.00
_cell.angle_gamma   90.00
#
_symmetry.space_group_name_H-M   'P 1'
#
loop_
_entity.id
_entity.type
_entity.pdbx_description
1 polymer ?
#
loop_
_entity_poly.entity_id
_entity_poly.type
_entity_poly.pdbx_seq_one_letter_code
_entity_poly.pdbx_strand_id
1 'polypeptide(L)'
;MNDNQIEAISRACHEANRAWCLLHGDTSQVGWDDAPENIKASARSGVKIALTATPEEQHQAWCEFKVADGWTYGPVKDADAKTHPCLVPYADLPPVQKAKDHVFIGVVRSFAAAFDAE
;
A
#
# COMPACT_ATOMS: atom_id res chain seq x y z
N MET A 1 0.77 13.92 12.77
CA MET A 1 1.84 12.93 12.98
C MET A 1 3.14 13.43 12.38
N ASN A 2 4.26 13.13 13.04
CA ASN A 2 5.59 13.49 12.55
C ASN A 2 6.12 12.44 11.56
N ASP A 3 7.27 12.74 10.96
CA ASP A 3 7.87 11.86 9.93
C ASP A 3 8.28 10.49 10.49
N ASN A 4 8.74 10.43 11.74
CA ASN A 4 9.11 9.16 12.37
C ASN A 4 7.89 8.26 12.59
N GLN A 5 6.75 8.85 12.93
CA GLN A 5 5.50 8.12 13.10
C GLN A 5 4.97 7.62 11.75
N ILE A 6 5.01 8.44 10.71
CA ILE A 6 4.66 8.02 9.34
C ILE A 6 5.56 6.87 8.90
N GLU A 7 6.86 6.95 9.15
CA GLU A 7 7.83 5.90 8.81
C GLU A 7 7.50 4.59 9.53
N ALA A 8 7.18 4.64 10.83
CA ALA A 8 6.85 3.46 11.63
C ALA A 8 5.59 2.77 11.11
N ILE A 9 4.55 3.54 10.79
CA ILE A 9 3.31 3.00 10.24
C ILE A 9 3.55 2.40 8.85
N SER A 10 4.33 3.09 8.01
CA SER A 10 4.66 2.63 6.66
C SER A 10 5.40 1.30 6.69
N ARG A 11 6.38 1.16 7.58
CA ARG A 11 7.10 -0.10 7.81
C ARG A 11 6.13 -1.21 8.22
N ALA A 12 5.25 -0.94 9.19
CA ALA A 12 4.30 -1.94 9.68
C ALA A 12 3.36 -2.41 8.57
N CYS A 13 2.84 -1.49 7.78
CA CYS A 13 1.95 -1.81 6.65
C CYS A 13 2.68 -2.60 5.56
N HIS A 14 3.90 -2.22 5.24
CA HIS A 14 4.71 -2.93 4.25
C HIS A 14 5.00 -4.37 4.70
N GLU A 15 5.40 -4.56 5.94
CA GLU A 15 5.71 -5.90 6.47
C GLU A 15 4.45 -6.77 6.58
N ALA A 16 3.30 -6.19 6.94
CA ALA A 16 2.02 -6.89 6.94
C ALA A 16 1.63 -7.33 5.53
N ASN A 17 1.79 -6.47 4.53
CA ASN A 17 1.52 -6.81 3.14
C ASN A 17 2.48 -7.88 2.62
N ARG A 18 3.75 -7.80 3.00
CA ARG A 18 4.74 -8.81 2.65
C ARG A 18 4.35 -10.19 3.19
N ALA A 19 3.92 -10.26 4.46
CA ALA A 19 3.45 -11.49 5.07
C ALA A 19 2.22 -12.04 4.34
N TRP A 20 1.27 -11.18 3.98
CA TRP A 20 0.11 -11.54 3.18
C TRP A 20 0.52 -12.13 1.82
N CYS A 21 1.42 -11.46 1.12
CA CYS A 21 1.91 -11.91 -0.18
C CYS A 21 2.57 -13.30 -0.08
N LEU A 22 3.42 -13.51 0.94
CA LEU A 22 4.08 -14.80 1.17
C LEU A 22 3.06 -15.92 1.39
N LEU A 23 2.00 -15.66 2.14
CA LEU A 23 0.93 -16.62 2.38
C LEU A 23 0.24 -17.04 1.07
N HIS A 24 0.17 -16.15 0.09
CA HIS A 24 -0.45 -16.40 -1.21
C HIS A 24 0.56 -16.79 -2.31
N GLY A 25 1.81 -17.09 -1.93
CA GLY A 25 2.82 -17.57 -2.85
C GLY A 25 3.59 -16.47 -3.61
N ASP A 26 3.36 -15.20 -3.28
CA ASP A 26 4.09 -14.07 -3.87
C ASP A 26 5.33 -13.77 -3.04
N THR A 27 6.52 -14.07 -3.57
CA THR A 27 7.81 -13.85 -2.92
C THR A 27 8.52 -12.59 -3.42
N SER A 28 7.82 -11.75 -4.21
CA SER A 28 8.42 -10.58 -4.86
C SER A 28 8.70 -9.41 -3.91
N GLN A 29 8.05 -9.39 -2.74
CA GLN A 29 8.23 -8.31 -1.76
C GLN A 29 9.49 -8.55 -0.93
N VAL A 30 10.32 -7.50 -0.81
CA VAL A 30 11.49 -7.51 0.08
C VAL A 30 11.15 -6.84 1.41
N GLY A 31 11.99 -7.03 2.43
CA GLY A 31 11.82 -6.35 3.71
C GLY A 31 11.94 -4.84 3.57
N TRP A 32 11.35 -4.11 4.51
CA TRP A 32 11.32 -2.64 4.46
C TRP A 32 12.70 -2.02 4.30
N ASP A 33 13.69 -2.53 5.04
CA ASP A 33 15.04 -1.97 5.01
C ASP A 33 15.72 -2.14 3.65
N ASP A 34 15.33 -3.16 2.89
CA ASP A 34 15.87 -3.46 1.57
C ASP A 34 15.00 -2.92 0.43
N ALA A 35 13.85 -2.33 0.75
CA ALA A 35 12.92 -1.84 -0.27
C ALA A 35 13.48 -0.61 -0.99
N PRO A 36 13.29 -0.52 -2.32
CA PRO A 36 13.69 0.68 -3.07
C PRO A 36 12.95 1.92 -2.59
N GLU A 37 13.54 3.10 -2.79
CA GLU A 37 12.94 4.36 -2.35
C GLU A 37 11.57 4.63 -2.97
N ASN A 38 11.35 4.22 -4.23
CA ASN A 38 10.03 4.39 -4.86
C ASN A 38 8.93 3.59 -4.15
N ILE A 39 9.25 2.41 -3.63
CA ILE A 39 8.32 1.58 -2.84
C ILE A 39 8.06 2.25 -1.49
N LYS A 40 9.11 2.71 -0.83
CA LYS A 40 8.98 3.42 0.46
C LYS A 40 8.17 4.71 0.32
N ALA A 41 8.44 5.49 -0.71
CA ALA A 41 7.71 6.73 -0.98
C ALA A 41 6.22 6.45 -1.24
N SER A 42 5.90 5.40 -1.99
CA SER A 42 4.53 4.96 -2.22
C SER A 42 3.83 4.61 -0.90
N ALA A 43 4.50 3.85 -0.04
CA ALA A 43 3.96 3.46 1.25
C ALA A 43 3.68 4.66 2.16
N ARG A 44 4.62 5.59 2.24
CA ARG A 44 4.46 6.82 3.04
C ARG A 44 3.31 7.69 2.55
N SER A 45 3.20 7.85 1.23
CA SER A 45 2.09 8.57 0.60
C SER A 45 0.76 7.91 0.92
N GLY A 46 0.70 6.58 0.79
CA GLY A 46 -0.49 5.79 1.11
C GLY A 46 -0.94 5.95 2.56
N VAL A 47 0.01 5.97 3.49
CA VAL A 47 -0.30 6.17 4.92
C VAL A 47 -0.93 7.55 5.16
N LYS A 48 -0.36 8.59 4.58
CA LYS A 48 -0.90 9.96 4.73
C LYS A 48 -2.32 10.06 4.18
N ILE A 49 -2.59 9.45 3.04
CA ILE A 49 -3.92 9.45 2.41
C ILE A 49 -4.92 8.64 3.26
N ALA A 50 -4.49 7.50 3.78
CA ALA A 50 -5.35 6.60 4.58
C ALA A 50 -5.88 7.23 5.87
N LEU A 51 -5.30 8.34 6.32
CA LEU A 51 -5.79 9.05 7.50
C LEU A 51 -7.21 9.56 7.33
N THR A 52 -7.63 9.89 6.12
CA THR A 52 -8.94 10.49 5.84
C THR A 52 -9.68 9.89 4.65
N ALA A 53 -9.05 9.05 3.85
CA ALA A 53 -9.62 8.53 2.61
C ALA A 53 -10.59 7.38 2.84
N THR A 54 -11.55 7.23 1.93
CA THR A 54 -12.33 6.00 1.79
C THR A 54 -11.48 4.93 1.10
N PRO A 55 -11.85 3.63 1.14
CA PRO A 55 -11.13 2.60 0.40
C PRO A 55 -11.01 2.89 -1.10
N GLU A 56 -12.08 3.44 -1.70
CA GLU A 56 -12.09 3.83 -3.11
C GLU A 56 -11.07 4.92 -3.40
N GLU A 57 -11.03 5.94 -2.57
CA GLU A 57 -10.08 7.05 -2.68
C GLU A 57 -8.64 6.58 -2.46
N GLN A 58 -8.44 5.67 -1.50
CA GLN A 58 -7.12 5.07 -1.21
C GLN A 58 -6.60 4.32 -2.44
N HIS A 59 -7.44 3.50 -3.06
CA HIS A 59 -7.07 2.74 -4.25
C HIS A 59 -6.79 3.67 -5.43
N GLN A 60 -7.61 4.69 -5.63
CA GLN A 60 -7.42 5.67 -6.70
C GLN A 60 -6.07 6.38 -6.56
N ALA A 61 -5.72 6.80 -5.34
CA ALA A 61 -4.45 7.45 -5.08
C ALA A 61 -3.26 6.51 -5.33
N TRP A 62 -3.40 5.23 -4.96
CA TRP A 62 -2.37 4.22 -5.25
C TRP A 62 -2.18 4.04 -6.76
N CYS A 63 -3.27 3.98 -7.52
CA CYS A 63 -3.20 3.89 -8.98
C CYS A 63 -2.49 5.10 -9.58
N GLU A 64 -2.84 6.30 -9.14
CA GLU A 64 -2.21 7.54 -9.62
C GLU A 64 -0.71 7.55 -9.34
N PHE A 65 -0.30 7.15 -8.15
CA PHE A 65 1.11 7.07 -7.78
C PHE A 65 1.85 6.07 -8.67
N LYS A 66 1.28 4.89 -8.88
CA LYS A 66 1.88 3.85 -9.73
C LYS A 66 2.00 4.29 -11.18
N VAL A 67 0.96 4.92 -11.73
CA VAL A 67 0.99 5.43 -13.11
C VAL A 67 2.08 6.50 -13.26
N ALA A 68 2.20 7.40 -12.29
CA ALA A 68 3.26 8.42 -12.28
C ALA A 68 4.66 7.80 -12.21
N ASP A 69 4.80 6.64 -11.58
CA ASP A 69 6.06 5.88 -11.51
C ASP A 69 6.29 4.97 -12.73
N GLY A 70 5.44 5.05 -13.74
CA GLY A 70 5.60 4.32 -15.00
C GLY A 70 4.94 2.95 -15.05
N TRP A 71 4.13 2.60 -14.06
CA TRP A 71 3.41 1.32 -14.05
C TRP A 71 2.18 1.35 -14.96
N THR A 72 1.89 0.21 -15.55
CA THR A 72 0.70 0.01 -16.39
C THR A 72 -0.02 -1.28 -15.98
N TYR A 73 -1.29 -1.40 -16.42
CA TYR A 73 -2.03 -2.65 -16.21
C TYR A 73 -1.38 -3.81 -16.95
N GLY A 74 -1.33 -4.96 -16.29
CA GLY A 74 -0.95 -6.23 -16.90
C GLY A 74 -1.53 -7.37 -16.08
N PRO A 75 -1.82 -8.53 -16.70
CA PRO A 75 -2.46 -9.64 -16.00
C PRO A 75 -1.57 -10.29 -14.94
N VAL A 76 -0.26 -10.04 -15.00
CA VAL A 76 0.72 -10.57 -14.05
C VAL A 76 1.52 -9.43 -13.47
N LYS A 77 1.71 -9.45 -12.15
CA LYS A 77 2.58 -8.49 -11.46
C LYS A 77 4.04 -8.75 -11.84
N ASP A 78 4.68 -7.74 -12.45
CA ASP A 78 6.08 -7.82 -12.88
C ASP A 78 6.76 -6.47 -12.58
N ALA A 79 7.64 -6.46 -11.59
CA ALA A 79 8.33 -5.25 -11.17
C ALA A 79 9.32 -4.73 -12.23
N ASP A 80 9.90 -5.61 -13.03
CA ASP A 80 10.85 -5.22 -14.08
C ASP A 80 10.12 -4.56 -15.25
N ALA A 81 8.98 -5.12 -15.66
CA ALA A 81 8.14 -4.55 -16.72
C ALA A 81 7.22 -3.44 -16.19
N LYS A 82 7.10 -3.28 -14.87
CA LYS A 82 6.19 -2.34 -14.21
C LYS A 82 4.74 -2.57 -14.64
N THR A 83 4.28 -3.82 -14.54
CA THR A 83 2.88 -4.20 -14.76
C THR A 83 2.25 -4.68 -13.46
N HIS A 84 0.96 -4.38 -13.30
CA HIS A 84 0.23 -4.79 -12.11
C HIS A 84 -1.25 -5.03 -12.43
N PRO A 85 -1.81 -6.20 -12.01
CA PRO A 85 -3.21 -6.51 -12.31
C PRO A 85 -4.23 -5.68 -11.52
N CYS A 86 -3.81 -5.04 -10.43
CA CYS A 86 -4.69 -4.18 -9.61
C CYS A 86 -4.76 -2.74 -10.10
N LEU A 87 -4.12 -2.38 -11.22
CA LEU A 87 -4.25 -1.06 -11.84
C LEU A 87 -5.55 -0.97 -12.65
N VAL A 88 -6.67 -1.10 -11.94
CA VAL A 88 -8.04 -1.05 -12.45
C VAL A 88 -8.88 -0.23 -11.47
N PRO A 89 -10.08 0.24 -11.87
CA PRO A 89 -10.99 0.90 -10.93
C PRO A 89 -11.29 0.02 -9.72
N TYR A 90 -11.51 0.63 -8.57
CA TYR A 90 -11.78 -0.10 -7.32
C TYR A 90 -12.91 -1.13 -7.48
N ALA A 91 -13.97 -0.77 -8.20
CA ALA A 91 -15.12 -1.65 -8.41
C ALA A 91 -14.75 -2.97 -9.11
N ASP A 92 -13.68 -2.97 -9.90
CA ASP A 92 -13.22 -4.13 -10.67
C ASP A 92 -12.22 -5.00 -9.90
N LEU A 93 -11.82 -4.59 -8.70
CA LEU A 93 -10.92 -5.39 -7.87
C LEU A 93 -11.62 -6.66 -7.36
N PRO A 94 -10.88 -7.78 -7.24
CA PRO A 94 -11.39 -8.95 -6.53
C PRO A 94 -11.72 -8.59 -5.07
N PRO A 95 -12.70 -9.28 -4.44
CA PRO A 95 -13.08 -9.00 -3.05
C PRO A 95 -11.92 -9.04 -2.07
N VAL A 96 -10.95 -9.94 -2.26
CA VAL A 96 -9.78 -10.06 -1.38
C VAL A 96 -8.89 -8.82 -1.45
N GLN A 97 -8.77 -8.20 -2.62
CA GLN A 97 -7.99 -6.97 -2.77
C GLN A 97 -8.71 -5.77 -2.16
N LYS A 98 -10.05 -5.70 -2.31
CA LYS A 98 -10.86 -4.69 -1.62
C LYS A 98 -10.71 -4.78 -0.11
N ALA A 99 -10.73 -6.00 0.43
CA ALA A 99 -10.54 -6.25 1.86
C ALA A 99 -9.18 -5.72 2.36
N LYS A 100 -8.12 -5.85 1.57
CA LYS A 100 -6.80 -5.32 1.91
C LYS A 100 -6.81 -3.81 2.12
N ASP A 101 -7.53 -3.06 1.29
CA ASP A 101 -7.65 -1.61 1.44
C ASP A 101 -8.33 -1.23 2.75
N HIS A 102 -9.38 -1.96 3.13
CA HIS A 102 -10.05 -1.76 4.43
C HIS A 102 -9.12 -2.05 5.61
N VAL A 103 -8.38 -3.15 5.55
CA VAL A 103 -7.42 -3.54 6.61
C VAL A 103 -6.32 -2.49 6.73
N PHE A 104 -5.76 -2.05 5.62
CA PHE A 104 -4.71 -1.03 5.58
C PHE A 104 -5.18 0.27 6.26
N ILE A 105 -6.35 0.77 5.89
CA ILE A 105 -6.92 1.99 6.47
C ILE A 105 -7.15 1.80 7.98
N GLY A 106 -7.68 0.66 8.39
CA GLY A 106 -7.91 0.35 9.81
C GLY A 106 -6.62 0.39 10.62
N VAL A 107 -5.56 -0.21 10.10
CA VAL A 107 -4.23 -0.21 10.75
C VAL A 107 -3.70 1.22 10.89
N VAL A 108 -3.72 1.98 9.81
CA VAL A 108 -3.22 3.37 9.80
C VAL A 108 -3.97 4.22 10.82
N ARG A 109 -5.30 4.17 10.82
CA ARG A 109 -6.11 4.98 11.74
C ARG A 109 -5.97 4.55 13.19
N SER A 110 -5.76 3.26 13.44
CA SER A 110 -5.50 2.76 14.78
C SER A 110 -4.17 3.30 15.35
N PHE A 111 -3.10 3.29 14.55
CA PHE A 111 -1.83 3.87 14.96
C PHE A 111 -1.94 5.40 15.15
N ALA A 112 -2.64 6.07 14.25
CA ALA A 112 -2.85 7.53 14.36
C ALA A 112 -3.54 7.89 15.66
N ALA A 113 -4.59 7.15 16.04
CA ALA A 113 -5.29 7.37 17.30
C ALA A 113 -4.37 7.14 18.52
N ALA A 114 -3.54 6.10 18.48
CA ALA A 114 -2.58 5.80 19.55
C ALA A 114 -1.52 6.91 19.70
N PHE A 115 -0.99 7.41 18.58
CA PHE A 115 0.01 8.49 18.61
C PHE A 115 -0.60 9.82 19.06
N ASP A 116 -1.82 10.13 18.65
CA ASP A 116 -2.50 11.36 19.04
C ASP A 116 -2.91 11.35 20.51
N ALA A 117 -3.06 10.18 21.12
CA ALA A 117 -3.39 10.03 22.54
C ALA A 117 -2.19 10.27 23.46
N GLU A 118 -0.97 10.28 22.92
CA GLU A 118 0.25 10.60 23.67
C GLU A 118 0.39 12.14 23.85
#